data_679ea6d3374b43baaa96834098668fec
#
_entry.id   679ea6d3374b43baaa96834098668fec
#
_cell.length_a   1.000
_cell.length_b   1.000
_cell.length_c   1.000
_cell.angle_alpha   90.00
_cell.angle_beta   90.00
_cell.angle_gamma   90.00
#
_symmetry.space_group_name_H-M   'P 1'
#
loop_
_entity.id
_entity.type
_entity.pdbx_description
1 polymer ?
#
loop_
_entity_poly.entity_id
_entity_poly.type
_entity_poly.pdbx_seq_one_letter_code
_entity_poly.pdbx_strand_id
1 'polypeptide(L)'
;MQQANMLNEFKLIIGGQLCSGEQGELEILNPATGLTAARCAKASVAQVNQAVSAAKQASKAWQQVSHEERKLILNKIADGIEKHAEMLAELVVLEQGKPLALAQMEVQGAIGWTRYAAAMDLPVEVIEDSETKRIERHRQPLGVVASITPWNWPLMIAVWHIMPALRAGNVVISKPSEYTPLSTLRLCEIIQQEVPAGVISIVVGAGEIGEALSSHPDVQKVVFTGSTRTGQHIMAGAAQQLKHLTLELGGNDAGIVLPDANIDEIAAKIFNMAFLNAGQTCAALKRLYVHESQYEALSQKLADIANAQVVGDGMVSSTTFGPVQNQMQYNKVKALITEAIEQGAKALSGQQQLPEQGYFIAPTILTEVSDSCRVVQEEQFGPVLPVLKYTDINDAIARANDSEFGLGGSIWSSDIKAAQTYASQLQCGTVWINTHAEVLPHAPFGGWKMSGLGAEFGLEGLLENTIGQTVHISKV
;
A
#
# COMPACT_ATOMS: atom_id res chain seq x y z
N MET A 1 13.24 23.33 21.20
CA MET A 1 13.91 23.96 20.04
C MET A 1 14.27 22.97 18.95
N GLN A 2 14.75 21.74 19.23
CA GLN A 2 14.98 20.72 18.17
C GLN A 2 13.68 20.20 17.51
N GLN A 3 12.61 19.95 18.26
CA GLN A 3 11.31 19.56 17.69
C GLN A 3 10.67 20.62 16.78
N ALA A 4 10.79 21.91 17.13
CA ALA A 4 10.26 23.00 16.31
C ALA A 4 11.01 23.17 14.97
N ASN A 5 12.29 22.80 14.88
CA ASN A 5 13.07 22.83 13.63
C ASN A 5 12.76 21.62 12.70
N MET A 6 12.30 20.49 13.23
CA MET A 6 11.96 19.31 12.43
C MET A 6 10.71 19.48 11.58
N LEU A 7 9.84 20.42 11.87
CA LEU A 7 8.63 20.70 11.08
C LEU A 7 8.85 21.72 9.95
N ASN A 8 10.01 22.38 9.88
CA ASN A 8 10.20 23.54 9.01
C ASN A 8 11.02 23.29 7.73
N GLU A 9 11.78 22.18 7.62
CA GLU A 9 12.57 21.90 6.42
C GLU A 9 12.50 20.43 6.05
N PHE A 10 11.89 20.11 4.90
CA PHE A 10 11.81 18.77 4.34
C PHE A 10 12.80 18.64 3.18
N LYS A 11 13.97 18.09 3.48
CA LYS A 11 15.10 17.94 2.56
C LYS A 11 15.21 16.52 2.00
N LEU A 12 15.83 16.37 0.83
CA LEU A 12 16.25 15.07 0.30
C LEU A 12 17.40 14.50 1.17
N ILE A 13 17.58 13.17 1.10
CA ILE A 13 18.77 12.50 1.66
C ILE A 13 19.48 11.80 0.51
N ILE A 14 20.71 12.22 0.23
CA ILE A 14 21.55 11.65 -0.83
C ILE A 14 22.93 11.35 -0.25
N GLY A 15 23.33 10.07 -0.29
CA GLY A 15 24.62 9.66 0.25
C GLY A 15 24.83 9.98 1.73
N GLY A 16 23.75 9.99 2.53
CA GLY A 16 23.76 10.32 3.96
C GLY A 16 23.72 11.81 4.28
N GLN A 17 23.61 12.69 3.28
CA GLN A 17 23.55 14.14 3.46
C GLN A 17 22.17 14.71 3.17
N LEU A 18 21.73 15.67 4.00
CA LEU A 18 20.52 16.45 3.76
C LEU A 18 20.79 17.45 2.63
N CYS A 19 20.00 17.40 1.55
CA CYS A 19 20.18 18.24 0.37
C CYS A 19 18.90 19.02 0.04
N SER A 20 19.05 20.25 -0.41
CA SER A 20 17.96 20.99 -1.07
C SER A 20 17.68 20.40 -2.45
N GLY A 21 16.46 20.61 -2.96
CA GLY A 21 16.10 20.19 -4.31
C GLY A 21 16.69 21.11 -5.37
N GLU A 22 17.30 20.57 -6.41
CA GLU A 22 17.79 21.35 -7.56
C GLU A 22 16.65 21.85 -8.47
N GLN A 23 15.43 21.26 -8.35
CA GLN A 23 14.22 21.70 -9.03
C GLN A 23 13.33 22.59 -8.14
N GLY A 24 13.88 23.18 -7.05
CA GLY A 24 13.15 23.99 -6.10
C GLY A 24 12.36 23.16 -5.08
N GLU A 25 11.13 23.56 -4.81
CA GLU A 25 10.26 22.95 -3.80
C GLU A 25 8.92 22.49 -4.40
N LEU A 26 8.31 21.49 -3.80
CA LEU A 26 6.93 21.08 -4.02
C LEU A 26 6.05 21.60 -2.88
N GLU A 27 4.88 22.11 -3.24
CA GLU A 27 3.84 22.44 -2.28
C GLU A 27 3.03 21.20 -1.93
N ILE A 28 2.93 20.91 -0.64
CA ILE A 28 2.14 19.79 -0.12
C ILE A 28 0.85 20.35 0.45
N LEU A 29 -0.26 19.91 -0.11
CA LEU A 29 -1.59 20.37 0.26
C LEU A 29 -2.15 19.56 1.43
N ASN A 30 -2.85 20.24 2.35
CA ASN A 30 -3.73 19.56 3.28
C ASN A 30 -5.07 19.28 2.58
N PRO A 31 -5.46 18.00 2.37
CA PRO A 31 -6.70 17.67 1.66
C PRO A 31 -7.97 18.09 2.41
N ALA A 32 -7.91 18.33 3.73
CA ALA A 32 -9.04 18.84 4.50
C ALA A 32 -9.34 20.32 4.24
N THR A 33 -8.38 21.08 3.73
CA THR A 33 -8.56 22.51 3.45
C THR A 33 -8.32 22.89 1.99
N GLY A 34 -7.60 22.02 1.23
CA GLY A 34 -7.13 22.33 -0.12
C GLY A 34 -6.00 23.38 -0.17
N LEU A 35 -5.46 23.80 0.99
CA LEU A 35 -4.42 24.81 1.09
C LEU A 35 -3.04 24.16 1.27
N THR A 36 -1.99 24.90 0.90
CA THR A 36 -0.60 24.51 1.16
C THR A 36 -0.34 24.39 2.65
N ALA A 37 0.04 23.18 3.09
CA ALA A 37 0.36 22.86 4.47
C ALA A 37 1.87 22.89 4.76
N ALA A 38 2.67 22.46 3.76
CA ALA A 38 4.13 22.43 3.86
C ALA A 38 4.77 22.55 2.49
N ARG A 39 6.11 22.67 2.47
CA ARG A 39 6.93 22.55 1.26
C ARG A 39 8.05 21.56 1.49
N CYS A 40 8.43 20.81 0.45
CA CYS A 40 9.56 19.90 0.49
C CYS A 40 10.45 20.06 -0.74
N ALA A 41 11.71 19.69 -0.60
CA ALA A 41 12.70 19.72 -1.67
C ALA A 41 12.27 18.86 -2.86
N LYS A 42 12.35 19.40 -4.10
CA LYS A 42 12.07 18.69 -5.35
C LYS A 42 13.39 18.30 -6.02
N ALA A 43 13.60 17.00 -6.23
CA ALA A 43 14.80 16.44 -6.84
C ALA A 43 14.88 16.75 -8.34
N SER A 44 16.11 16.82 -8.86
CA SER A 44 16.44 16.72 -10.29
C SER A 44 16.81 15.29 -10.70
N VAL A 45 16.83 14.99 -11.99
CA VAL A 45 17.36 13.73 -12.52
C VAL A 45 18.87 13.56 -12.17
N ALA A 46 19.63 14.67 -12.11
CA ALA A 46 21.03 14.64 -11.67
C ALA A 46 21.14 14.15 -10.21
N GLN A 47 20.25 14.59 -9.32
CA GLN A 47 20.20 14.13 -7.94
C GLN A 47 19.78 12.66 -7.81
N VAL A 48 18.91 12.15 -8.71
CA VAL A 48 18.65 10.70 -8.81
C VAL A 48 19.94 9.93 -9.13
N ASN A 49 20.69 10.39 -10.13
CA ASN A 49 21.96 9.75 -10.51
C ASN A 49 22.98 9.80 -9.35
N GLN A 50 23.06 10.90 -8.61
CA GLN A 50 23.92 11.01 -7.40
C GLN A 50 23.48 10.02 -6.32
N ALA A 51 22.17 9.89 -6.06
CA ALA A 51 21.62 8.95 -5.09
C ALA A 51 21.95 7.50 -5.47
N VAL A 52 21.76 7.13 -6.76
CA VAL A 52 22.10 5.78 -7.25
C VAL A 52 23.60 5.51 -7.15
N SER A 53 24.44 6.47 -7.50
CA SER A 53 25.91 6.33 -7.39
C SER A 53 26.35 6.12 -5.95
N ALA A 54 25.81 6.90 -4.99
CA ALA A 54 26.10 6.75 -3.57
C ALA A 54 25.61 5.39 -3.04
N ALA A 55 24.41 4.97 -3.41
CA ALA A 55 23.84 3.68 -3.04
C ALA A 55 24.71 2.51 -3.58
N LYS A 56 25.13 2.56 -4.84
CA LYS A 56 26.00 1.55 -5.45
C LYS A 56 27.34 1.42 -4.71
N GLN A 57 27.91 2.53 -4.26
CA GLN A 57 29.15 2.52 -3.47
C GLN A 57 28.93 1.89 -2.08
N ALA A 58 27.86 2.26 -1.40
CA ALA A 58 27.53 1.75 -0.06
C ALA A 58 27.14 0.27 -0.07
N SER A 59 26.55 -0.23 -1.17
CA SER A 59 26.04 -1.60 -1.30
C SER A 59 27.07 -2.66 -0.95
N LYS A 60 28.33 -2.50 -1.39
CA LYS A 60 29.39 -3.48 -1.15
C LYS A 60 29.69 -3.68 0.34
N ALA A 61 29.75 -2.59 1.10
CA ALA A 61 30.00 -2.65 2.55
C ALA A 61 28.77 -3.16 3.30
N TRP A 62 27.56 -2.72 2.90
CA TRP A 62 26.30 -3.14 3.53
C TRP A 62 26.03 -4.65 3.36
N GLN A 63 26.38 -5.23 2.23
CA GLN A 63 26.26 -6.67 1.97
C GLN A 63 27.13 -7.51 2.91
N GLN A 64 28.24 -6.96 3.43
CA GLN A 64 29.12 -7.65 4.38
C GLN A 64 28.65 -7.55 5.84
N VAL A 65 27.68 -6.69 6.14
CA VAL A 65 27.06 -6.60 7.48
C VAL A 65 26.33 -7.91 7.74
N SER A 66 26.58 -8.53 8.89
CA SER A 66 26.00 -9.82 9.25
C SER A 66 24.45 -9.74 9.39
N HIS A 67 23.78 -10.88 9.23
CA HIS A 67 22.35 -10.98 9.45
C HIS A 67 21.95 -10.53 10.86
N GLU A 68 22.70 -10.90 11.89
CA GLU A 68 22.43 -10.49 13.27
C GLU A 68 22.59 -8.98 13.47
N GLU A 69 23.60 -8.38 12.86
CA GLU A 69 23.81 -6.93 12.95
C GLU A 69 22.70 -6.16 12.21
N ARG A 70 22.28 -6.59 11.02
CA ARG A 70 21.12 -5.99 10.32
C ARG A 70 19.83 -6.11 11.13
N LYS A 71 19.60 -7.25 11.82
CA LYS A 71 18.49 -7.44 12.75
C LYS A 71 18.50 -6.41 13.88
N LEU A 72 19.66 -6.18 14.49
CA LEU A 72 19.80 -5.16 15.54
C LEU A 72 19.56 -3.76 15.01
N ILE A 73 20.06 -3.43 13.83
CA ILE A 73 19.86 -2.14 13.18
C ILE A 73 18.38 -1.90 12.89
N LEU A 74 17.66 -2.87 12.32
CA LEU A 74 16.23 -2.72 12.04
C LEU A 74 15.41 -2.55 13.33
N ASN A 75 15.76 -3.22 14.43
CA ASN A 75 15.09 -2.99 15.71
C ASN A 75 15.33 -1.57 16.24
N LYS A 76 16.55 -1.02 16.10
CA LYS A 76 16.81 0.39 16.45
C LYS A 76 16.01 1.36 15.57
N ILE A 77 15.84 1.04 14.29
CA ILE A 77 14.95 1.82 13.40
C ILE A 77 13.52 1.78 13.93
N ALA A 78 13.01 0.60 14.34
CA ALA A 78 11.67 0.49 14.94
C ALA A 78 11.54 1.33 16.22
N ASP A 79 12.56 1.31 17.10
CA ASP A 79 12.61 2.16 18.31
C ASP A 79 12.62 3.65 17.93
N GLY A 80 13.32 4.01 16.85
CA GLY A 80 13.33 5.37 16.30
C GLY A 80 11.98 5.82 15.80
N ILE A 81 11.25 4.95 15.07
CA ILE A 81 9.88 5.23 14.62
C ILE A 81 8.95 5.41 15.81
N GLU A 82 9.01 4.50 16.80
CA GLU A 82 8.21 4.54 18.02
C GLU A 82 8.43 5.85 18.80
N LYS A 83 9.69 6.27 18.96
CA LYS A 83 10.06 7.53 19.61
C LYS A 83 9.44 8.77 18.94
N HIS A 84 9.22 8.73 17.63
CA HIS A 84 8.69 9.84 16.85
C HIS A 84 7.24 9.59 16.37
N ALA A 85 6.53 8.65 16.98
CA ALA A 85 5.23 8.16 16.49
C ALA A 85 4.16 9.26 16.41
N GLU A 86 4.08 10.14 17.38
CA GLU A 86 3.11 11.24 17.42
C GLU A 86 3.35 12.21 16.23
N MET A 87 4.57 12.67 16.06
CA MET A 87 4.95 13.55 14.93
C MET A 87 4.69 12.90 13.57
N LEU A 88 5.01 11.61 13.40
CA LEU A 88 4.75 10.88 12.16
C LEU A 88 3.25 10.75 11.87
N ALA A 89 2.42 10.48 12.90
CA ALA A 89 0.97 10.43 12.74
C ALA A 89 0.38 11.78 12.34
N GLU A 90 0.82 12.88 12.97
CA GLU A 90 0.40 14.25 12.61
C GLU A 90 0.77 14.59 11.16
N LEU A 91 1.98 14.23 10.70
CA LEU A 91 2.39 14.43 9.31
C LEU A 91 1.53 13.62 8.34
N VAL A 92 1.20 12.38 8.68
CA VAL A 92 0.30 11.55 7.85
C VAL A 92 -1.09 12.20 7.75
N VAL A 93 -1.66 12.72 8.87
CA VAL A 93 -2.93 13.45 8.82
C VAL A 93 -2.80 14.68 7.93
N LEU A 94 -1.73 15.46 8.11
CA LEU A 94 -1.50 16.71 7.40
C LEU A 94 -1.47 16.53 5.88
N GLU A 95 -0.73 15.52 5.39
CA GLU A 95 -0.51 15.32 3.95
C GLU A 95 -1.53 14.37 3.29
N GLN A 96 -2.12 13.42 4.05
CA GLN A 96 -3.03 12.41 3.50
C GLN A 96 -4.49 12.64 3.87
N GLY A 97 -4.76 13.22 5.05
CA GLY A 97 -6.09 13.64 5.48
C GLY A 97 -6.86 12.63 6.32
N LYS A 98 -6.38 11.41 6.50
CA LYS A 98 -7.07 10.38 7.31
C LYS A 98 -7.21 10.83 8.78
N PRO A 99 -8.23 10.34 9.53
CA PRO A 99 -8.38 10.63 10.95
C PRO A 99 -7.13 10.25 11.75
N LEU A 100 -6.80 11.04 12.80
CA LEU A 100 -5.60 10.85 13.61
C LEU A 100 -5.48 9.44 14.19
N ALA A 101 -6.59 8.84 14.62
CA ALA A 101 -6.59 7.45 15.11
C ALA A 101 -6.13 6.46 14.05
N LEU A 102 -6.51 6.67 12.78
CA LEU A 102 -6.09 5.84 11.66
C LEU A 102 -4.61 6.08 11.29
N ALA A 103 -4.14 7.33 11.38
CA ALA A 103 -2.73 7.66 11.18
C ALA A 103 -1.85 7.05 12.30
N GLN A 104 -2.31 7.07 13.54
CA GLN A 104 -1.63 6.39 14.65
C GLN A 104 -1.57 4.87 14.43
N MET A 105 -2.65 4.25 13.92
CA MET A 105 -2.66 2.83 13.54
C MET A 105 -1.64 2.55 12.43
N GLU A 106 -1.51 3.42 11.42
CA GLU A 106 -0.51 3.31 10.36
C GLU A 106 0.91 3.32 10.92
N VAL A 107 1.22 4.23 11.84
CA VAL A 107 2.54 4.30 12.50
C VAL A 107 2.81 3.05 13.35
N GLN A 108 1.83 2.57 14.12
CA GLN A 108 1.97 1.33 14.88
C GLN A 108 2.18 0.12 13.97
N GLY A 109 1.47 0.08 12.84
CA GLY A 109 1.71 -0.89 11.79
C GLY A 109 3.15 -0.82 11.27
N ALA A 110 3.66 0.36 10.93
CA ALA A 110 5.03 0.55 10.46
C ALA A 110 6.07 0.03 11.46
N ILE A 111 5.89 0.27 12.77
CA ILE A 111 6.72 -0.29 13.85
C ILE A 111 6.66 -1.82 13.84
N GLY A 112 5.45 -2.40 13.81
CA GLY A 112 5.22 -3.84 13.84
C GLY A 112 5.87 -4.55 12.64
N TRP A 113 5.69 -4.01 11.41
CA TRP A 113 6.33 -4.55 10.20
C TRP A 113 7.86 -4.44 10.23
N THR A 114 8.40 -3.34 10.76
CA THR A 114 9.85 -3.18 10.93
C THR A 114 10.42 -4.25 11.86
N ARG A 115 9.78 -4.48 13.02
CA ARG A 115 10.20 -5.54 13.97
C ARG A 115 10.05 -6.94 13.38
N TYR A 116 8.96 -7.17 12.64
CA TYR A 116 8.77 -8.45 11.94
C TYR A 116 9.86 -8.67 10.88
N ALA A 117 10.15 -7.69 10.04
CA ALA A 117 11.23 -7.77 9.07
C ALA A 117 12.59 -8.05 9.74
N ALA A 118 12.87 -7.39 10.88
CA ALA A 118 14.06 -7.64 11.67
C ALA A 118 14.17 -9.10 12.15
N ALA A 119 13.05 -9.72 12.53
CA ALA A 119 12.99 -11.08 13.06
C ALA A 119 13.11 -12.17 12.00
N MET A 120 12.85 -11.85 10.71
CA MET A 120 12.93 -12.84 9.64
C MET A 120 14.36 -13.28 9.36
N ASP A 121 14.53 -14.56 9.00
CA ASP A 121 15.79 -15.13 8.58
C ASP A 121 15.79 -15.50 7.09
N LEU A 122 16.97 -15.51 6.49
CA LEU A 122 17.23 -16.03 5.14
C LEU A 122 17.94 -17.39 5.27
N PRO A 123 17.21 -18.51 5.31
CA PRO A 123 17.81 -19.82 5.50
C PRO A 123 18.60 -20.26 4.28
N VAL A 124 19.70 -20.97 4.51
CA VAL A 124 20.33 -21.79 3.48
C VAL A 124 19.51 -23.06 3.29
N GLU A 125 18.98 -23.28 2.11
CA GLU A 125 18.24 -24.48 1.76
C GLU A 125 19.22 -25.58 1.35
N VAL A 126 19.23 -26.70 2.08
CA VAL A 126 20.01 -27.90 1.72
C VAL A 126 19.12 -28.76 0.80
N ILE A 127 19.46 -28.77 -0.50
CA ILE A 127 18.72 -29.50 -1.54
C ILE A 127 19.11 -31.00 -1.50
N GLU A 128 20.40 -31.29 -1.33
CA GLU A 128 20.93 -32.64 -1.23
C GLU A 128 22.11 -32.66 -0.27
N ASP A 129 22.20 -33.73 0.54
CA ASP A 129 23.36 -34.02 1.39
C ASP A 129 23.61 -35.53 1.38
N SER A 130 24.35 -36.02 0.37
CA SER A 130 24.71 -37.43 0.19
C SER A 130 26.18 -37.66 0.59
N GLU A 131 26.64 -38.92 0.52
CA GLU A 131 28.04 -39.26 0.80
C GLU A 131 29.02 -38.61 -0.18
N THR A 132 28.62 -38.39 -1.42
CA THR A 132 29.48 -37.90 -2.49
C THR A 132 29.36 -36.41 -2.79
N LYS A 133 28.23 -35.78 -2.42
CA LYS A 133 28.00 -34.37 -2.72
C LYS A 133 27.04 -33.70 -1.73
N ARG A 134 27.17 -32.37 -1.66
CA ARG A 134 26.21 -31.50 -1.00
C ARG A 134 25.79 -30.38 -1.95
N ILE A 135 24.50 -30.09 -2.03
CA ILE A 135 23.94 -29.01 -2.86
C ILE A 135 23.16 -28.08 -1.95
N GLU A 136 23.53 -26.83 -1.96
CA GLU A 136 22.93 -25.77 -1.16
C GLU A 136 22.39 -24.66 -2.04
N ARG A 137 21.28 -24.02 -1.61
CA ARG A 137 20.77 -22.80 -2.20
C ARG A 137 20.93 -21.66 -1.22
N HIS A 138 21.80 -20.72 -1.56
CA HIS A 138 22.04 -19.50 -0.82
C HIS A 138 21.21 -18.34 -1.37
N ARG A 139 20.94 -17.32 -0.55
CA ARG A 139 20.25 -16.09 -0.93
C ARG A 139 21.21 -14.93 -0.88
N GLN A 140 21.37 -14.24 -2.00
CA GLN A 140 22.26 -13.09 -2.14
C GLN A 140 21.42 -11.81 -2.32
N PRO A 141 21.85 -10.65 -1.77
CA PRO A 141 21.20 -9.37 -2.03
C PRO A 141 21.31 -8.99 -3.51
N LEU A 142 20.29 -8.31 -4.03
CA LEU A 142 20.25 -7.84 -5.42
C LEU A 142 21.17 -6.63 -5.65
N GLY A 143 21.27 -5.72 -4.66
CA GLY A 143 22.08 -4.51 -4.75
C GLY A 143 21.28 -3.24 -4.48
N VAL A 144 21.11 -2.38 -5.48
CA VAL A 144 20.32 -1.13 -5.37
C VAL A 144 18.86 -1.41 -5.68
N VAL A 145 17.99 -1.09 -4.73
CA VAL A 145 16.53 -1.23 -4.82
C VAL A 145 15.89 0.15 -4.89
N ALA A 146 15.06 0.38 -5.89
CA ALA A 146 14.17 1.54 -5.97
C ALA A 146 12.84 1.20 -5.30
N SER A 147 12.47 1.96 -4.27
CA SER A 147 11.17 1.89 -3.59
C SER A 147 10.32 3.08 -4.02
N ILE A 148 9.26 2.83 -4.79
CA ILE A 148 8.35 3.87 -5.30
C ILE A 148 6.97 3.62 -4.70
N THR A 149 6.49 4.57 -3.87
CA THR A 149 5.30 4.39 -3.03
C THR A 149 4.16 5.35 -3.38
N PRO A 150 2.90 4.94 -3.15
CA PRO A 150 1.70 5.74 -3.40
C PRO A 150 1.42 6.73 -2.25
N TRP A 151 0.31 7.46 -2.40
CA TRP A 151 -0.09 8.50 -1.47
C TRP A 151 -1.07 8.06 -0.36
N ASN A 152 -1.66 6.87 -0.44
CA ASN A 152 -2.76 6.47 0.44
C ASN A 152 -2.33 5.94 1.82
N TRP A 153 -1.20 5.22 1.88
CA TRP A 153 -0.57 4.72 3.12
C TRP A 153 0.93 5.01 3.07
N PRO A 154 1.31 6.31 3.10
CA PRO A 154 2.66 6.74 2.72
C PRO A 154 3.75 6.17 3.61
N LEU A 155 3.52 6.12 4.92
CA LEU A 155 4.50 5.62 5.88
C LEU A 155 4.58 4.10 5.88
N MET A 156 3.42 3.44 5.91
CA MET A 156 3.35 1.98 6.05
C MET A 156 3.88 1.28 4.80
N ILE A 157 3.49 1.72 3.59
CA ILE A 157 3.97 1.11 2.36
C ILE A 157 5.47 1.40 2.15
N ALA A 158 5.98 2.55 2.56
CA ALA A 158 7.43 2.79 2.55
C ALA A 158 8.18 1.77 3.43
N VAL A 159 7.67 1.45 4.61
CA VAL A 159 8.22 0.42 5.51
C VAL A 159 8.14 -0.97 4.86
N TRP A 160 7.02 -1.32 4.20
CA TRP A 160 6.86 -2.60 3.50
C TRP A 160 7.93 -2.83 2.43
N HIS A 161 8.33 -1.78 1.72
CA HIS A 161 9.37 -1.86 0.70
C HIS A 161 10.78 -1.82 1.30
N ILE A 162 11.03 -0.87 2.22
CA ILE A 162 12.39 -0.57 2.69
C ILE A 162 12.92 -1.66 3.62
N MET A 163 12.10 -2.10 4.61
CA MET A 163 12.62 -2.97 5.67
C MET A 163 13.04 -4.35 5.19
N PRO A 164 12.26 -5.09 4.37
CA PRO A 164 12.73 -6.37 3.83
C PRO A 164 13.91 -6.21 2.88
N ALA A 165 14.00 -5.12 2.13
CA ALA A 165 15.16 -4.85 1.27
C ALA A 165 16.45 -4.66 2.10
N LEU A 166 16.40 -3.84 3.16
CA LEU A 166 17.53 -3.65 4.09
C LEU A 166 17.87 -4.95 4.82
N ARG A 167 16.87 -5.72 5.27
CA ARG A 167 17.05 -7.01 5.93
C ARG A 167 17.79 -8.01 5.05
N ALA A 168 17.47 -8.04 3.76
CA ALA A 168 18.11 -8.89 2.77
C ALA A 168 19.55 -8.44 2.42
N GLY A 169 19.98 -7.24 2.84
CA GLY A 169 21.31 -6.68 2.56
C GLY A 169 21.37 -5.78 1.33
N ASN A 170 20.23 -5.33 0.83
CA ASN A 170 20.16 -4.32 -0.23
C ASN A 170 20.27 -2.91 0.33
N VAL A 171 20.59 -1.96 -0.54
CA VAL A 171 20.50 -0.53 -0.29
C VAL A 171 19.29 0.03 -1.01
N VAL A 172 18.66 1.08 -0.47
CA VAL A 172 17.37 1.54 -0.95
C VAL A 172 17.39 3.01 -1.33
N ILE A 173 16.78 3.33 -2.47
CA ILE A 173 16.42 4.70 -2.83
C ILE A 173 14.90 4.79 -2.80
N SER A 174 14.37 5.55 -1.85
CA SER A 174 12.94 5.78 -1.70
C SER A 174 12.48 6.96 -2.55
N LYS A 175 11.38 6.78 -3.27
CA LYS A 175 10.64 7.85 -3.94
C LYS A 175 9.17 7.79 -3.51
N PRO A 176 8.77 8.57 -2.50
CA PRO A 176 7.37 8.68 -2.13
C PRO A 176 6.56 9.39 -3.22
N SER A 177 5.23 9.29 -3.12
CA SER A 177 4.36 10.14 -3.91
C SER A 177 4.63 11.62 -3.65
N GLU A 178 4.55 12.44 -4.68
CA GLU A 178 4.65 13.89 -4.60
C GLU A 178 3.52 14.53 -3.79
N TYR A 179 2.43 13.80 -3.55
CA TYR A 179 1.31 14.27 -2.73
C TYR A 179 1.54 14.08 -1.23
N THR A 180 2.28 13.05 -0.83
CA THR A 180 2.46 12.66 0.58
C THR A 180 3.90 12.25 0.88
N PRO A 181 4.89 13.14 0.72
CA PRO A 181 6.29 12.80 0.93
C PRO A 181 6.80 13.06 2.36
N LEU A 182 6.05 13.85 3.17
CA LEU A 182 6.57 14.42 4.41
C LEU A 182 6.88 13.36 5.48
N SER A 183 5.94 12.46 5.72
CA SER A 183 6.12 11.36 6.68
C SER A 183 7.24 10.41 6.24
N THR A 184 7.36 10.12 4.93
CA THR A 184 8.43 9.26 4.40
C THR A 184 9.80 9.94 4.46
N LEU A 185 9.89 11.27 4.26
CA LEU A 185 11.12 12.03 4.46
C LEU A 185 11.61 11.89 5.91
N ARG A 186 10.74 12.05 6.89
CA ARG A 186 11.09 11.85 8.31
C ARG A 186 11.44 10.41 8.65
N LEU A 187 10.73 9.43 8.07
CA LEU A 187 11.10 8.02 8.19
C LEU A 187 12.54 7.78 7.70
N CYS A 188 12.90 8.30 6.53
CA CYS A 188 14.24 8.13 5.99
C CYS A 188 15.32 8.85 6.82
N GLU A 189 15.00 9.99 7.45
CA GLU A 189 15.90 10.64 8.43
C GLU A 189 16.13 9.76 9.66
N ILE A 190 15.08 9.09 10.17
CA ILE A 190 15.20 8.13 11.27
C ILE A 190 16.08 6.95 10.87
N ILE A 191 15.83 6.36 9.69
CA ILE A 191 16.62 5.23 9.18
C ILE A 191 18.09 5.63 9.01
N GLN A 192 18.36 6.82 8.46
CA GLN A 192 19.72 7.30 8.20
C GLN A 192 20.58 7.42 9.47
N GLN A 193 19.98 7.60 10.64
CA GLN A 193 20.70 7.65 11.92
C GLN A 193 21.29 6.28 12.31
N GLU A 194 20.70 5.19 11.83
CA GLU A 194 21.04 3.82 12.22
C GLU A 194 21.83 3.05 11.16
N VAL A 195 21.93 3.58 9.93
CA VAL A 195 22.61 2.92 8.81
C VAL A 195 23.78 3.75 8.27
N PRO A 196 24.79 3.14 7.65
CA PRO A 196 25.86 3.87 6.98
C PRO A 196 25.36 4.79 5.86
N ALA A 197 26.12 5.86 5.58
CA ALA A 197 25.82 6.79 4.49
C ALA A 197 25.67 6.05 3.15
N GLY A 198 24.59 6.37 2.42
CA GLY A 198 24.26 5.77 1.13
C GLY A 198 23.46 4.46 1.18
N VAL A 199 23.25 3.86 2.37
CA VAL A 199 22.38 2.67 2.51
C VAL A 199 20.92 3.03 2.29
N ILE A 200 20.49 4.21 2.73
CA ILE A 200 19.21 4.82 2.40
C ILE A 200 19.41 6.16 1.71
N SER A 201 18.63 6.42 0.69
CA SER A 201 18.48 7.74 0.09
C SER A 201 16.99 7.99 -0.19
N ILE A 202 16.57 9.26 -0.22
CA ILE A 202 15.21 9.64 -0.61
C ILE A 202 15.25 10.81 -1.57
N VAL A 203 14.51 10.66 -2.68
CA VAL A 203 14.32 11.68 -3.72
C VAL A 203 12.82 11.91 -3.91
N VAL A 204 12.40 13.18 -3.99
CA VAL A 204 10.99 13.55 -4.13
C VAL A 204 10.77 14.24 -5.48
N GLY A 205 9.72 13.85 -6.18
CA GLY A 205 9.32 14.42 -7.46
C GLY A 205 8.21 13.61 -8.11
N ALA A 206 7.70 14.11 -9.21
CA ALA A 206 6.61 13.49 -9.98
C ALA A 206 7.10 12.33 -10.87
N GLY A 207 6.38 12.09 -11.97
CA GLY A 207 6.63 10.95 -12.85
C GLY A 207 8.03 10.91 -13.44
N GLU A 208 8.63 12.06 -13.77
CA GLU A 208 9.98 12.16 -14.35
C GLU A 208 11.08 11.61 -13.42
N ILE A 209 10.91 11.80 -12.10
CA ILE A 209 11.86 11.28 -11.10
C ILE A 209 11.64 9.77 -10.90
N GLY A 210 10.37 9.32 -10.94
CA GLY A 210 10.04 7.89 -10.91
C GLY A 210 10.61 7.14 -12.11
N GLU A 211 10.48 7.69 -13.31
CA GLU A 211 11.02 7.13 -14.55
C GLU A 211 12.55 7.08 -14.52
N ALA A 212 13.22 8.18 -14.16
CA ALA A 212 14.67 8.24 -14.05
C ALA A 212 15.20 7.18 -13.07
N LEU A 213 14.52 6.96 -11.94
CA LEU A 213 14.91 5.96 -10.95
C LEU A 213 14.63 4.54 -11.43
N SER A 214 13.43 4.26 -11.96
CA SER A 214 13.03 2.91 -12.38
C SER A 214 13.79 2.41 -13.61
N SER A 215 14.19 3.30 -14.51
CA SER A 215 14.97 2.97 -15.72
C SER A 215 16.50 3.03 -15.52
N HIS A 216 17.00 3.50 -14.35
CA HIS A 216 18.42 3.69 -14.14
C HIS A 216 19.22 2.37 -14.23
N PRO A 217 20.32 2.29 -15.01
CA PRO A 217 21.05 1.03 -15.27
C PRO A 217 21.62 0.37 -14.01
N ASP A 218 21.97 1.15 -12.98
CA ASP A 218 22.54 0.66 -11.73
C ASP A 218 21.46 0.35 -10.65
N VAL A 219 20.17 0.38 -10.99
CA VAL A 219 19.08 -0.13 -10.14
C VAL A 219 18.76 -1.55 -10.57
N GLN A 220 18.88 -2.52 -9.65
CA GLN A 220 18.67 -3.94 -9.93
C GLN A 220 17.23 -4.38 -9.69
N LYS A 221 16.53 -3.74 -8.75
CA LYS A 221 15.13 -4.05 -8.43
C LYS A 221 14.32 -2.78 -8.29
N VAL A 222 13.07 -2.85 -8.77
CA VAL A 222 12.04 -1.86 -8.49
C VAL A 222 10.92 -2.52 -7.70
N VAL A 223 10.62 -1.98 -6.53
CA VAL A 223 9.41 -2.27 -5.76
C VAL A 223 8.47 -1.07 -5.94
N PHE A 224 7.32 -1.32 -6.51
CA PHE A 224 6.34 -0.28 -6.82
C PHE A 224 4.96 -0.66 -6.33
N THR A 225 4.35 0.22 -5.56
CA THR A 225 2.92 0.18 -5.22
C THR A 225 2.23 1.41 -5.80
N GLY A 226 1.15 1.21 -6.56
CA GLY A 226 0.44 2.32 -7.19
C GLY A 226 -0.52 1.90 -8.30
N SER A 227 -0.75 2.79 -9.29
CA SER A 227 -1.70 2.50 -10.37
C SER A 227 -1.18 1.46 -11.35
N THR A 228 -2.08 0.61 -11.86
CA THR A 228 -1.78 -0.40 -12.90
C THR A 228 -1.09 0.22 -14.11
N ARG A 229 -1.55 1.37 -14.59
CA ARG A 229 -0.93 2.07 -15.71
C ARG A 229 0.55 2.42 -15.47
N THR A 230 0.89 2.88 -14.28
CA THR A 230 2.28 3.20 -13.91
C THR A 230 3.11 1.91 -13.78
N GLY A 231 2.55 0.85 -13.18
CA GLY A 231 3.20 -0.46 -13.10
C GLY A 231 3.55 -1.04 -14.48
N GLN A 232 2.66 -0.91 -15.46
CA GLN A 232 2.91 -1.30 -16.85
C GLN A 232 4.06 -0.51 -17.48
N HIS A 233 4.14 0.81 -17.25
CA HIS A 233 5.27 1.62 -17.72
C HIS A 233 6.60 1.20 -17.08
N ILE A 234 6.61 0.96 -15.77
CA ILE A 234 7.80 0.47 -15.06
C ILE A 234 8.23 -0.89 -15.62
N MET A 235 7.30 -1.83 -15.82
CA MET A 235 7.58 -3.14 -16.38
C MET A 235 8.18 -3.06 -17.77
N ALA A 236 7.63 -2.21 -18.64
CA ALA A 236 8.16 -1.99 -19.99
C ALA A 236 9.59 -1.42 -19.95
N GLY A 237 9.85 -0.43 -19.10
CA GLY A 237 11.20 0.15 -18.93
C GLY A 237 12.21 -0.82 -18.33
N ALA A 238 11.79 -1.65 -17.38
CA ALA A 238 12.64 -2.64 -16.71
C ALA A 238 13.08 -3.79 -17.64
N ALA A 239 12.31 -4.11 -18.66
CA ALA A 239 12.56 -5.23 -19.57
C ALA A 239 13.93 -5.13 -20.28
N GLN A 240 14.38 -3.91 -20.64
CA GLN A 240 15.65 -3.70 -21.32
C GLN A 240 16.89 -4.13 -20.50
N GLN A 241 16.75 -4.18 -19.17
CA GLN A 241 17.85 -4.47 -18.24
C GLN A 241 17.58 -5.71 -17.39
N LEU A 242 16.47 -6.43 -17.66
CA LEU A 242 16.03 -7.62 -16.90
C LEU A 242 15.98 -7.36 -15.40
N LYS A 243 15.46 -6.19 -14.98
CA LYS A 243 15.33 -5.84 -13.55
C LYS A 243 14.35 -6.76 -12.84
N HIS A 244 14.64 -7.05 -11.58
CA HIS A 244 13.65 -7.66 -10.69
C HIS A 244 12.54 -6.66 -10.38
N LEU A 245 11.29 -7.12 -10.40
CA LEU A 245 10.12 -6.30 -10.12
C LEU A 245 9.26 -6.95 -9.05
N THR A 246 8.79 -6.14 -8.09
CA THR A 246 7.60 -6.42 -7.29
C THR A 246 6.64 -5.27 -7.56
N LEU A 247 5.45 -5.58 -8.08
CA LEU A 247 4.43 -4.61 -8.46
C LEU A 247 3.16 -4.92 -7.70
N GLU A 248 2.76 -4.03 -6.79
CA GLU A 248 1.47 -4.05 -6.09
C GLU A 248 0.60 -2.93 -6.66
N LEU A 249 -0.45 -3.32 -7.39
CA LEU A 249 -1.19 -2.42 -8.23
C LEU A 249 -2.63 -2.23 -7.75
N GLY A 250 -3.51 -1.75 -8.62
CA GLY A 250 -4.91 -1.55 -8.29
C GLY A 250 -5.65 -2.85 -7.98
N GLY A 251 -6.75 -2.75 -7.25
CA GLY A 251 -7.68 -3.83 -6.97
C GLY A 251 -9.12 -3.36 -7.11
N ASN A 252 -10.02 -4.28 -7.42
CA ASN A 252 -11.46 -4.04 -7.43
C ASN A 252 -12.17 -5.18 -6.71
N ASP A 253 -11.79 -5.35 -5.43
CA ASP A 253 -12.08 -6.51 -4.61
C ASP A 253 -13.58 -6.74 -4.44
N ALA A 254 -13.99 -8.00 -4.64
CA ALA A 254 -15.37 -8.43 -4.48
C ALA A 254 -15.58 -9.13 -3.12
N GLY A 255 -16.66 -8.76 -2.43
CA GLY A 255 -17.18 -9.53 -1.30
C GLY A 255 -18.50 -10.19 -1.67
N ILE A 256 -18.68 -11.45 -1.31
CA ILE A 256 -19.91 -12.21 -1.55
C ILE A 256 -20.52 -12.61 -0.23
N VAL A 257 -21.74 -12.15 0.03
CA VAL A 257 -22.52 -12.44 1.25
C VAL A 257 -23.49 -13.57 0.96
N LEU A 258 -23.30 -14.74 1.58
CA LEU A 258 -24.14 -15.90 1.41
C LEU A 258 -25.47 -15.75 2.19
N PRO A 259 -26.54 -16.50 1.84
CA PRO A 259 -27.87 -16.34 2.46
C PRO A 259 -27.93 -16.68 3.95
N ASP A 260 -26.96 -17.43 4.46
CA ASP A 260 -26.83 -17.84 5.87
C ASP A 260 -26.01 -16.88 6.72
N ALA A 261 -25.40 -15.85 6.14
CA ALA A 261 -24.58 -14.90 6.88
C ALA A 261 -25.40 -14.07 7.89
N ASN A 262 -24.83 -13.88 9.08
CA ASN A 262 -25.45 -13.02 10.10
C ASN A 262 -25.16 -11.55 9.80
N ILE A 263 -26.10 -10.85 9.17
CA ILE A 263 -25.93 -9.45 8.75
C ILE A 263 -25.72 -8.48 9.93
N ASP A 264 -26.19 -8.80 11.14
CA ASP A 264 -25.97 -7.96 12.32
C ASP A 264 -24.49 -7.98 12.77
N GLU A 265 -23.80 -9.10 12.56
CA GLU A 265 -22.39 -9.25 12.91
C GLU A 265 -21.45 -8.74 11.83
N ILE A 266 -21.85 -8.85 10.55
CA ILE A 266 -20.95 -8.55 9.44
C ILE A 266 -21.06 -7.12 8.91
N ALA A 267 -22.20 -6.42 9.07
CA ALA A 267 -22.43 -5.11 8.47
C ALA A 267 -21.35 -4.08 8.85
N ALA A 268 -21.01 -3.98 10.14
CA ALA A 268 -19.97 -3.06 10.59
C ALA A 268 -18.57 -3.45 10.06
N LYS A 269 -18.26 -4.74 9.96
CA LYS A 269 -16.99 -5.22 9.40
C LYS A 269 -16.91 -4.88 7.90
N ILE A 270 -17.96 -5.19 7.14
CA ILE A 270 -18.04 -4.86 5.70
C ILE A 270 -17.87 -3.35 5.49
N PHE A 271 -18.59 -2.52 6.26
CA PHE A 271 -18.48 -1.07 6.16
C PHE A 271 -17.05 -0.61 6.43
N ASN A 272 -16.45 -1.04 7.54
CA ASN A 272 -15.10 -0.64 7.91
C ASN A 272 -14.06 -1.02 6.84
N MET A 273 -14.19 -2.22 6.23
CA MET A 273 -13.24 -2.68 5.21
C MET A 273 -13.48 -2.04 3.84
N ALA A 274 -14.71 -1.69 3.50
CA ALA A 274 -15.03 -0.95 2.27
C ALA A 274 -14.57 0.51 2.33
N PHE A 275 -14.67 1.12 3.51
CA PHE A 275 -14.44 2.55 3.69
C PHE A 275 -13.17 2.88 4.49
N LEU A 276 -12.31 1.89 4.74
CA LEU A 276 -11.00 2.11 5.36
C LEU A 276 -10.23 3.18 4.58
N ASN A 277 -9.72 4.21 5.30
CA ASN A 277 -9.07 5.37 4.69
C ASN A 277 -9.93 6.06 3.61
N ALA A 278 -11.24 6.22 3.87
CA ALA A 278 -12.22 6.73 2.91
C ALA A 278 -12.27 5.92 1.59
N GLY A 279 -12.10 4.59 1.67
CA GLY A 279 -12.04 3.69 0.52
C GLY A 279 -10.75 3.79 -0.32
N GLN A 280 -9.78 4.56 0.13
CA GLN A 280 -8.50 4.78 -0.57
C GLN A 280 -7.46 3.72 -0.21
N THR A 281 -7.85 2.46 -0.34
CA THR A 281 -7.01 1.29 -0.05
C THR A 281 -7.09 0.30 -1.21
N CYS A 282 -5.94 -0.21 -1.66
CA CYS A 282 -5.88 -1.14 -2.80
C CYS A 282 -6.75 -2.38 -2.58
N ALA A 283 -6.66 -2.99 -1.40
CA ALA A 283 -7.45 -4.14 -0.97
C ALA A 283 -8.73 -3.75 -0.21
N ALA A 284 -9.29 -2.55 -0.40
CA ALA A 284 -10.62 -2.25 0.16
C ALA A 284 -11.70 -3.08 -0.57
N LEU A 285 -12.76 -3.43 0.15
CA LEU A 285 -13.94 -4.03 -0.45
C LEU A 285 -14.64 -3.02 -1.36
N LYS A 286 -14.66 -3.26 -2.67
CA LYS A 286 -15.11 -2.29 -3.67
C LYS A 286 -16.38 -2.69 -4.40
N ARG A 287 -16.76 -3.97 -4.37
CA ARG A 287 -17.97 -4.53 -4.98
C ARG A 287 -18.59 -5.54 -4.02
N LEU A 288 -19.79 -5.30 -3.54
CA LEU A 288 -20.47 -6.19 -2.58
C LEU A 288 -21.62 -6.92 -3.25
N TYR A 289 -21.48 -8.23 -3.44
CA TYR A 289 -22.54 -9.11 -3.93
C TYR A 289 -23.31 -9.69 -2.76
N VAL A 290 -24.62 -9.45 -2.71
CA VAL A 290 -25.50 -9.87 -1.60
C VAL A 290 -26.62 -10.75 -2.14
N HIS A 291 -26.83 -11.93 -1.49
CA HIS A 291 -27.96 -12.78 -1.82
C HIS A 291 -29.29 -12.01 -1.66
N GLU A 292 -30.25 -12.24 -2.58
CA GLU A 292 -31.51 -11.49 -2.64
C GLU A 292 -32.27 -11.47 -1.31
N SER A 293 -32.21 -12.55 -0.53
CA SER A 293 -32.89 -12.67 0.75
C SER A 293 -32.40 -11.69 1.84
N GLN A 294 -31.19 -11.14 1.68
CA GLN A 294 -30.55 -10.25 2.66
C GLN A 294 -30.23 -8.86 2.07
N TYR A 295 -30.44 -8.68 0.78
CA TYR A 295 -29.99 -7.52 0.02
C TYR A 295 -30.51 -6.19 0.61
N GLU A 296 -31.81 -6.07 0.80
CA GLU A 296 -32.41 -4.85 1.33
C GLU A 296 -31.98 -4.57 2.78
N ALA A 297 -31.99 -5.60 3.62
CA ALA A 297 -31.66 -5.45 5.04
C ALA A 297 -30.19 -5.07 5.26
N LEU A 298 -29.26 -5.72 4.55
CA LEU A 298 -27.83 -5.39 4.66
C LEU A 298 -27.51 -4.02 4.05
N SER A 299 -28.09 -3.69 2.89
CA SER A 299 -27.90 -2.39 2.25
C SER A 299 -28.35 -1.25 3.16
N GLN A 300 -29.50 -1.39 3.84
CA GLN A 300 -29.99 -0.39 4.79
C GLN A 300 -29.05 -0.25 6.00
N LYS A 301 -28.59 -1.37 6.59
CA LYS A 301 -27.65 -1.32 7.71
C LYS A 301 -26.34 -0.61 7.34
N LEU A 302 -25.81 -0.89 6.15
CA LEU A 302 -24.59 -0.21 5.64
C LEU A 302 -24.84 1.29 5.46
N ALA A 303 -26.01 1.68 4.95
CA ALA A 303 -26.38 3.08 4.79
C ALA A 303 -26.56 3.79 6.15
N ASP A 304 -27.13 3.13 7.16
CA ASP A 304 -27.27 3.69 8.51
C ASP A 304 -25.88 3.95 9.14
N ILE A 305 -24.94 3.00 8.98
CA ILE A 305 -23.55 3.18 9.45
C ILE A 305 -22.87 4.32 8.69
N ALA A 306 -23.06 4.41 7.37
CA ALA A 306 -22.54 5.48 6.54
C ALA A 306 -23.03 6.85 6.97
N ASN A 307 -24.34 6.98 7.21
CA ASN A 307 -24.99 8.23 7.64
C ASN A 307 -24.56 8.67 9.06
N ALA A 308 -24.11 7.74 9.89
CA ALA A 308 -23.62 8.03 11.24
C ALA A 308 -22.15 8.54 11.26
N GLN A 309 -21.42 8.52 10.13
CA GLN A 309 -20.05 8.99 10.09
C GLN A 309 -19.95 10.51 10.22
N VAL A 310 -18.94 10.95 10.98
CA VAL A 310 -18.58 12.37 11.10
C VAL A 310 -17.47 12.68 10.11
N VAL A 311 -17.84 13.30 8.99
CA VAL A 311 -16.89 13.66 7.92
C VAL A 311 -16.25 15.01 8.24
N GLY A 312 -14.92 15.07 8.26
CA GLY A 312 -14.22 16.31 8.62
C GLY A 312 -12.70 16.21 8.58
N ASP A 313 -12.05 17.25 9.13
CA ASP A 313 -10.59 17.29 9.28
C ASP A 313 -10.12 16.20 10.23
N GLY A 314 -9.14 15.41 9.80
CA GLY A 314 -8.58 14.28 10.55
C GLY A 314 -7.95 14.65 11.89
N MET A 315 -7.55 15.91 12.10
CA MET A 315 -7.03 16.40 13.39
C MET A 315 -8.12 16.69 14.41
N VAL A 316 -9.38 16.78 14.00
CA VAL A 316 -10.51 16.98 14.93
C VAL A 316 -10.89 15.63 15.54
N SER A 317 -10.87 15.54 16.87
CA SER A 317 -11.05 14.27 17.61
C SER A 317 -12.40 13.57 17.39
N SER A 318 -13.45 14.30 16.99
CA SER A 318 -14.76 13.72 16.65
C SER A 318 -14.84 13.21 15.22
N THR A 319 -13.86 13.49 14.35
CA THR A 319 -13.86 13.05 12.97
C THR A 319 -13.62 11.53 12.89
N THR A 320 -14.57 10.81 12.26
CA THR A 320 -14.43 9.39 11.97
C THR A 320 -14.08 9.12 10.50
N PHE A 321 -14.24 10.13 9.62
CA PHE A 321 -14.11 9.98 8.18
C PHE A 321 -13.39 11.18 7.56
N GLY A 322 -12.22 10.97 6.98
CA GLY A 322 -11.38 12.00 6.38
C GLY A 322 -11.74 12.31 4.92
N PRO A 323 -11.05 13.27 4.29
CA PRO A 323 -11.21 13.62 2.89
C PRO A 323 -10.61 12.58 1.93
N VAL A 324 -10.91 12.70 0.65
CA VAL A 324 -10.11 12.17 -0.46
C VAL A 324 -8.84 12.99 -0.57
N GLN A 325 -7.70 12.33 -0.83
CA GLN A 325 -6.39 12.98 -0.68
C GLN A 325 -6.12 14.10 -1.70
N ASN A 326 -6.59 13.99 -2.94
CA ASN A 326 -6.27 14.97 -3.98
C ASN A 326 -7.46 15.29 -4.91
N GLN A 327 -7.39 16.44 -5.57
CA GLN A 327 -8.45 16.96 -6.44
C GLN A 327 -8.79 16.02 -7.61
N MET A 328 -7.78 15.38 -8.22
CA MET A 328 -8.01 14.48 -9.35
C MET A 328 -8.85 13.27 -8.92
N GLN A 329 -8.49 12.65 -7.80
CA GLN A 329 -9.21 11.52 -7.24
C GLN A 329 -10.60 11.90 -6.73
N TYR A 330 -10.74 13.08 -6.09
CA TYR A 330 -12.02 13.65 -5.69
C TYR A 330 -12.97 13.79 -6.89
N ASN A 331 -12.50 14.37 -7.99
CA ASN A 331 -13.29 14.54 -9.20
C ASN A 331 -13.69 13.20 -9.83
N LYS A 332 -12.75 12.21 -9.86
CA LYS A 332 -13.03 10.86 -10.37
C LYS A 332 -14.17 10.19 -9.59
N VAL A 333 -14.08 10.17 -8.25
CA VAL A 333 -15.09 9.50 -7.41
C VAL A 333 -16.46 10.18 -7.54
N LYS A 334 -16.50 11.51 -7.54
CA LYS A 334 -17.75 12.24 -7.77
C LYS A 334 -18.38 11.91 -9.12
N ALA A 335 -17.57 11.85 -10.19
CA ALA A 335 -18.06 11.50 -11.51
C ALA A 335 -18.64 10.08 -11.54
N LEU A 336 -17.98 9.10 -10.92
CA LEU A 336 -18.45 7.72 -10.84
C LEU A 336 -19.81 7.60 -10.08
N ILE A 337 -19.95 8.34 -8.98
CA ILE A 337 -21.21 8.36 -8.20
C ILE A 337 -22.34 9.02 -9.03
N THR A 338 -22.08 10.19 -9.63
CA THR A 338 -23.05 10.92 -10.43
C THR A 338 -23.52 10.09 -11.62
N GLU A 339 -22.59 9.51 -12.37
CA GLU A 339 -22.90 8.67 -13.54
C GLU A 339 -23.73 7.43 -13.16
N ALA A 340 -23.39 6.77 -12.04
CA ALA A 340 -24.17 5.63 -11.57
C ALA A 340 -25.61 6.00 -11.25
N ILE A 341 -25.84 7.16 -10.60
CA ILE A 341 -27.17 7.67 -10.28
C ILE A 341 -27.95 8.02 -11.57
N GLU A 342 -27.31 8.67 -12.53
CA GLU A 342 -27.90 8.98 -13.85
C GLU A 342 -28.28 7.71 -14.62
N GLN A 343 -27.58 6.60 -14.41
CA GLN A 343 -27.87 5.29 -14.98
C GLN A 343 -28.92 4.48 -14.18
N GLY A 344 -29.49 5.05 -13.11
CA GLY A 344 -30.59 4.48 -12.36
C GLY A 344 -30.22 3.87 -10.99
N ALA A 345 -28.97 3.96 -10.58
CA ALA A 345 -28.58 3.54 -9.24
C ALA A 345 -29.23 4.42 -8.17
N LYS A 346 -29.52 3.83 -7.00
CA LYS A 346 -30.06 4.54 -5.84
C LYS A 346 -28.99 4.73 -4.78
N ALA A 347 -28.73 5.96 -4.37
CA ALA A 347 -27.89 6.28 -3.23
C ALA A 347 -28.71 6.21 -1.93
N LEU A 348 -28.38 5.25 -1.06
CA LEU A 348 -29.00 5.10 0.26
C LEU A 348 -28.33 5.99 1.33
N SER A 349 -27.11 6.46 1.06
CA SER A 349 -26.34 7.39 1.91
C SER A 349 -25.54 8.35 1.03
N GLY A 350 -24.76 9.24 1.66
CA GLY A 350 -23.91 10.19 0.91
C GLY A 350 -24.51 11.59 0.81
N GLN A 351 -25.57 11.90 1.54
CA GLN A 351 -26.27 13.18 1.50
C GLN A 351 -26.03 14.04 2.75
N GLN A 352 -25.04 13.67 3.59
CA GLN A 352 -24.68 14.45 4.77
C GLN A 352 -24.15 15.82 4.39
N GLN A 353 -24.33 16.78 5.30
CA GLN A 353 -23.68 18.09 5.16
C GLN A 353 -22.17 17.91 5.29
N LEU A 354 -21.42 18.39 4.32
CA LEU A 354 -19.95 18.32 4.26
C LEU A 354 -19.34 19.67 4.53
N PRO A 355 -18.07 19.73 4.98
CA PRO A 355 -17.31 20.96 5.00
C PRO A 355 -17.24 21.62 3.61
N GLU A 356 -17.31 22.95 3.57
CA GLU A 356 -17.29 23.71 2.30
C GLU A 356 -15.93 23.67 1.60
N GLN A 357 -14.85 23.51 2.36
CA GLN A 357 -13.47 23.46 1.87
C GLN A 357 -12.91 22.04 2.00
N GLY A 358 -11.94 21.69 1.15
CA GLY A 358 -11.32 20.38 1.11
C GLY A 358 -12.00 19.39 0.18
N TYR A 359 -11.46 18.17 0.11
CA TYR A 359 -11.88 17.15 -0.86
C TYR A 359 -12.81 16.11 -0.22
N PHE A 360 -13.84 16.56 0.47
CA PHE A 360 -14.77 15.69 1.20
C PHE A 360 -15.83 15.07 0.29
N ILE A 361 -16.00 13.77 0.42
CA ILE A 361 -17.12 12.98 -0.15
C ILE A 361 -17.65 12.13 0.98
N ALA A 362 -18.97 12.17 1.21
CA ALA A 362 -19.59 11.33 2.21
C ALA A 362 -19.57 9.84 1.77
N PRO A 363 -19.46 8.89 2.71
CA PRO A 363 -19.53 7.47 2.39
C PRO A 363 -20.88 7.13 1.73
N THR A 364 -20.82 6.61 0.50
CA THR A 364 -21.97 6.43 -0.37
C THR A 364 -22.22 4.94 -0.63
N ILE A 365 -23.40 4.45 -0.23
CA ILE A 365 -23.90 3.11 -0.56
C ILE A 365 -24.83 3.22 -1.76
N LEU A 366 -24.46 2.54 -2.85
CA LEU A 366 -25.25 2.50 -4.08
C LEU A 366 -25.95 1.15 -4.21
N THR A 367 -27.26 1.16 -4.49
CA THR A 367 -28.07 -0.01 -4.79
C THR A 367 -28.66 0.09 -6.17
N GLU A 368 -29.27 -0.97 -6.68
CA GLU A 368 -29.85 -1.06 -8.04
C GLU A 368 -28.83 -0.70 -9.13
N VAL A 369 -27.56 -1.03 -8.89
CA VAL A 369 -26.44 -0.78 -9.80
C VAL A 369 -26.31 -1.95 -10.77
N SER A 370 -26.11 -1.66 -12.06
CA SER A 370 -25.77 -2.66 -13.06
C SER A 370 -24.27 -2.99 -13.00
N ASP A 371 -23.90 -4.25 -13.27
CA ASP A 371 -22.50 -4.65 -13.42
C ASP A 371 -21.76 -3.87 -14.52
N SER A 372 -22.47 -3.35 -15.53
CA SER A 372 -21.89 -2.54 -16.60
C SER A 372 -21.58 -1.10 -16.21
N CYS A 373 -22.05 -0.63 -15.05
CA CYS A 373 -21.72 0.71 -14.58
C CYS A 373 -20.24 0.85 -14.27
N ARG A 374 -19.63 1.97 -14.64
CA ARG A 374 -18.21 2.24 -14.39
C ARG A 374 -17.83 2.15 -12.90
N VAL A 375 -18.74 2.51 -11.99
CA VAL A 375 -18.53 2.39 -10.54
C VAL A 375 -18.32 0.93 -10.08
N VAL A 376 -18.78 -0.06 -10.87
CA VAL A 376 -18.57 -1.49 -10.63
C VAL A 376 -17.34 -2.02 -11.38
N GLN A 377 -17.12 -1.54 -12.62
CA GLN A 377 -16.05 -2.03 -13.48
C GLN A 377 -14.68 -1.43 -13.17
N GLU A 378 -14.63 -0.16 -12.74
CA GLU A 378 -13.39 0.54 -12.44
C GLU A 378 -13.09 0.55 -10.93
N GLU A 379 -11.82 0.50 -10.57
CA GLU A 379 -11.38 0.79 -9.22
C GLU A 379 -11.75 2.23 -8.84
N GLN A 380 -12.70 2.41 -7.91
CA GLN A 380 -13.16 3.73 -7.49
C GLN A 380 -12.09 4.46 -6.68
N PHE A 381 -11.43 3.73 -5.78
CA PHE A 381 -10.41 4.22 -4.86
C PHE A 381 -10.89 5.44 -4.05
N GLY A 382 -12.10 5.32 -3.49
CA GLY A 382 -12.77 6.39 -2.77
C GLY A 382 -14.06 5.91 -2.09
N PRO A 383 -14.79 6.80 -1.41
CA PRO A 383 -15.85 6.43 -0.48
C PRO A 383 -17.18 6.10 -1.18
N VAL A 384 -17.19 5.08 -2.01
CA VAL A 384 -18.40 4.57 -2.65
C VAL A 384 -18.36 3.04 -2.72
N LEU A 385 -19.49 2.41 -2.34
CA LEU A 385 -19.67 0.97 -2.38
C LEU A 385 -20.93 0.61 -3.18
N PRO A 386 -20.80 0.05 -4.38
CA PRO A 386 -21.91 -0.59 -5.08
C PRO A 386 -22.25 -1.92 -4.43
N VAL A 387 -23.56 -2.10 -4.12
CA VAL A 387 -24.14 -3.33 -3.60
C VAL A 387 -24.97 -3.97 -4.71
N LEU A 388 -24.61 -5.20 -5.07
CA LEU A 388 -25.17 -5.93 -6.22
C LEU A 388 -25.94 -7.15 -5.71
N LYS A 389 -27.14 -7.33 -6.24
CA LYS A 389 -28.01 -8.47 -5.91
C LYS A 389 -27.61 -9.71 -6.72
N TYR A 390 -27.68 -10.88 -6.09
CA TYR A 390 -27.59 -12.17 -6.78
C TYR A 390 -28.58 -13.19 -6.22
N THR A 391 -28.88 -14.25 -6.98
CA THR A 391 -29.74 -15.38 -6.60
C THR A 391 -29.00 -16.70 -6.64
N ASP A 392 -28.07 -16.87 -7.58
CA ASP A 392 -27.22 -18.05 -7.72
C ASP A 392 -25.77 -17.70 -7.37
N ILE A 393 -25.19 -18.46 -6.46
CA ILE A 393 -23.80 -18.24 -6.01
C ILE A 393 -22.77 -18.40 -7.15
N ASN A 394 -23.02 -19.30 -8.11
CA ASN A 394 -22.12 -19.48 -9.25
C ASN A 394 -22.14 -18.26 -10.18
N ASP A 395 -23.31 -17.60 -10.33
CA ASP A 395 -23.41 -16.31 -11.03
C ASP A 395 -22.63 -15.23 -10.30
N ALA A 396 -22.80 -15.13 -8.98
CA ALA A 396 -22.05 -14.14 -8.17
C ALA A 396 -20.53 -14.33 -8.28
N ILE A 397 -20.04 -15.57 -8.25
CA ILE A 397 -18.61 -15.88 -8.41
C ILE A 397 -18.14 -15.52 -9.83
N ALA A 398 -18.91 -15.85 -10.86
CA ALA A 398 -18.58 -15.51 -12.24
C ALA A 398 -18.46 -13.98 -12.42
N ARG A 399 -19.42 -13.20 -11.91
CA ARG A 399 -19.42 -11.75 -11.94
C ARG A 399 -18.29 -11.13 -11.10
N ALA A 400 -17.98 -11.71 -9.94
CA ALA A 400 -16.86 -11.29 -9.11
C ALA A 400 -15.53 -11.47 -9.85
N ASN A 401 -15.38 -12.57 -10.61
CA ASN A 401 -14.19 -12.90 -11.39
C ASN A 401 -14.10 -12.15 -12.74
N ASP A 402 -15.21 -11.59 -13.23
CA ASP A 402 -15.25 -10.76 -14.44
C ASP A 402 -14.71 -9.36 -14.18
N SER A 403 -13.41 -9.32 -13.97
CA SER A 403 -12.62 -8.10 -13.69
C SER A 403 -11.20 -8.30 -14.19
N GLU A 404 -10.60 -7.22 -14.68
CA GLU A 404 -9.16 -7.20 -14.99
C GLU A 404 -8.29 -7.29 -13.73
N PHE A 405 -8.84 -7.01 -12.56
CA PHE A 405 -8.16 -7.05 -11.27
C PHE A 405 -8.31 -8.41 -10.57
N GLY A 406 -7.38 -8.70 -9.69
CA GLY A 406 -7.37 -9.91 -8.86
C GLY A 406 -6.48 -9.73 -7.63
N LEU A 407 -6.68 -8.64 -6.85
CA LEU A 407 -5.89 -8.40 -5.64
C LEU A 407 -6.44 -9.20 -4.46
N GLY A 408 -7.70 -8.95 -4.09
CA GLY A 408 -8.36 -9.63 -2.99
C GLY A 408 -9.83 -9.94 -3.26
N GLY A 409 -10.41 -10.73 -2.37
CA GLY A 409 -11.84 -11.05 -2.34
C GLY A 409 -12.26 -11.63 -1.01
N SER A 410 -13.56 -11.64 -0.72
CA SER A 410 -14.06 -12.23 0.53
C SER A 410 -15.38 -12.96 0.38
N ILE A 411 -15.56 -13.97 1.25
CA ILE A 411 -16.82 -14.71 1.39
C ILE A 411 -17.32 -14.54 2.82
N TRP A 412 -18.60 -14.23 2.95
CA TRP A 412 -19.25 -13.98 4.24
C TRP A 412 -20.36 -15.02 4.46
N SER A 413 -20.23 -15.86 5.48
CA SER A 413 -21.12 -16.99 5.76
C SER A 413 -20.98 -17.45 7.20
N SER A 414 -22.04 -17.99 7.76
CA SER A 414 -22.00 -18.74 9.03
C SER A 414 -21.44 -20.16 8.84
N ASP A 415 -21.53 -20.73 7.63
CA ASP A 415 -20.93 -22.02 7.27
C ASP A 415 -19.52 -21.82 6.69
N ILE A 416 -18.50 -21.99 7.53
CA ILE A 416 -17.09 -21.86 7.13
C ILE A 416 -16.68 -22.84 6.03
N LYS A 417 -17.24 -24.06 6.00
CA LYS A 417 -16.89 -25.06 4.97
C LYS A 417 -17.44 -24.67 3.61
N ALA A 418 -18.68 -24.20 3.56
CA ALA A 418 -19.26 -23.66 2.34
C ALA A 418 -18.45 -22.45 1.86
N ALA A 419 -18.12 -21.51 2.78
CA ALA A 419 -17.29 -20.36 2.48
C ALA A 419 -15.92 -20.75 1.89
N GLN A 420 -15.22 -21.74 2.45
CA GLN A 420 -13.95 -22.25 1.91
C GLN A 420 -14.08 -22.80 0.49
N THR A 421 -15.17 -23.52 0.20
CA THR A 421 -15.43 -24.07 -1.12
C THR A 421 -15.60 -22.97 -2.18
N TYR A 422 -16.30 -21.89 -1.84
CA TYR A 422 -16.49 -20.76 -2.75
C TYR A 422 -15.25 -19.85 -2.81
N ALA A 423 -14.54 -19.67 -1.71
CA ALA A 423 -13.30 -18.91 -1.65
C ALA A 423 -12.26 -19.42 -2.65
N SER A 424 -12.13 -20.75 -2.80
CA SER A 424 -11.19 -21.38 -3.76
C SER A 424 -11.49 -21.09 -5.23
N GLN A 425 -12.66 -20.53 -5.54
CA GLN A 425 -13.10 -20.23 -6.91
C GLN A 425 -12.87 -18.74 -7.27
N LEU A 426 -12.52 -17.90 -6.31
CA LEU A 426 -12.19 -16.48 -6.57
C LEU A 426 -10.79 -16.37 -7.19
N GLN A 427 -10.69 -15.57 -8.27
CA GLN A 427 -9.45 -15.36 -9.03
C GLN A 427 -8.68 -14.13 -8.50
N CYS A 428 -8.16 -14.24 -7.29
CA CYS A 428 -7.37 -13.18 -6.65
C CYS A 428 -6.27 -13.76 -5.76
N GLY A 429 -5.30 -12.91 -5.41
CA GLY A 429 -4.13 -13.31 -4.64
C GLY A 429 -4.45 -13.66 -3.19
N THR A 430 -5.39 -12.93 -2.57
CA THR A 430 -5.81 -13.19 -1.18
C THR A 430 -7.33 -13.30 -1.09
N VAL A 431 -7.81 -14.34 -0.41
CA VAL A 431 -9.23 -14.51 -0.10
C VAL A 431 -9.43 -14.57 1.39
N TRP A 432 -10.36 -13.76 1.89
CA TRP A 432 -10.74 -13.72 3.29
C TRP A 432 -12.12 -14.36 3.52
N ILE A 433 -12.32 -14.95 4.70
CA ILE A 433 -13.61 -15.48 5.13
C ILE A 433 -14.03 -14.73 6.40
N ASN A 434 -15.21 -14.09 6.36
CA ASN A 434 -15.77 -13.29 7.45
C ASN A 434 -14.90 -12.13 7.95
N THR A 435 -13.94 -11.72 7.12
CA THR A 435 -13.12 -10.51 7.22
C THR A 435 -12.75 -10.04 5.82
N HIS A 436 -12.06 -8.90 5.69
CA HIS A 436 -11.54 -8.40 4.42
C HIS A 436 -10.39 -7.43 4.69
N ALA A 437 -9.48 -7.23 3.73
CA ALA A 437 -8.34 -6.30 3.83
C ALA A 437 -7.44 -6.49 5.07
N GLU A 438 -7.50 -7.65 5.72
CA GLU A 438 -6.62 -7.98 6.83
C GLU A 438 -5.26 -8.42 6.27
N VAL A 439 -4.35 -7.45 6.15
CA VAL A 439 -2.98 -7.66 5.67
C VAL A 439 -2.07 -7.83 6.87
N LEU A 440 -1.30 -8.93 6.90
CA LEU A 440 -0.48 -9.34 8.04
C LEU A 440 0.98 -9.55 7.62
N PRO A 441 1.96 -9.19 8.46
CA PRO A 441 3.38 -9.24 8.09
C PRO A 441 3.92 -10.65 7.80
N HIS A 442 3.25 -11.70 8.29
CA HIS A 442 3.66 -13.09 8.12
C HIS A 442 2.91 -13.84 7.01
N ALA A 443 1.89 -13.24 6.41
CA ALA A 443 1.11 -13.81 5.33
C ALA A 443 1.50 -13.17 4.00
N PRO A 444 1.94 -13.93 2.99
CA PRO A 444 2.24 -13.39 1.67
C PRO A 444 1.03 -12.66 1.08
N PHE A 445 1.29 -11.55 0.43
CA PHE A 445 0.29 -10.72 -0.24
C PHE A 445 0.80 -10.35 -1.64
N GLY A 446 -0.08 -10.47 -2.64
CA GLY A 446 0.25 -10.13 -4.03
C GLY A 446 -0.95 -10.31 -4.93
N GLY A 447 -0.98 -9.57 -6.02
CA GLY A 447 -2.12 -9.56 -6.95
C GLY A 447 -1.98 -10.54 -8.12
N TRP A 448 -3.13 -11.05 -8.58
CA TRP A 448 -3.26 -11.75 -9.86
C TRP A 448 -3.69 -10.77 -10.95
N LYS A 449 -3.71 -11.22 -12.20
CA LYS A 449 -4.15 -10.43 -13.38
C LYS A 449 -3.42 -9.08 -13.44
N MET A 450 -4.15 -7.97 -13.53
CA MET A 450 -3.60 -6.60 -13.58
C MET A 450 -3.34 -6.00 -12.19
N SER A 451 -3.52 -6.77 -11.12
CA SER A 451 -3.29 -6.28 -9.74
C SER A 451 -1.86 -6.43 -9.25
N GLY A 452 -1.00 -7.19 -9.93
CA GLY A 452 0.39 -7.22 -9.50
C GLY A 452 1.28 -8.30 -10.12
N LEU A 453 2.54 -8.26 -9.70
CA LEU A 453 3.59 -9.23 -10.03
C LEU A 453 4.52 -9.37 -8.82
N GLY A 454 4.82 -10.61 -8.42
CA GLY A 454 5.58 -10.91 -7.22
C GLY A 454 4.70 -10.91 -5.98
N ALA A 455 5.33 -10.90 -4.80
CA ALA A 455 4.66 -10.89 -3.51
C ALA A 455 5.38 -10.00 -2.51
N GLU A 456 4.63 -9.46 -1.58
CA GLU A 456 5.13 -8.83 -0.36
C GLU A 456 4.82 -9.72 0.86
N PHE A 457 5.48 -9.45 1.98
CA PHE A 457 5.31 -10.08 3.29
C PHE A 457 5.69 -11.57 3.38
N GLY A 458 5.76 -12.04 4.61
CA GLY A 458 6.22 -13.38 4.91
C GLY A 458 7.62 -13.67 4.37
N LEU A 459 7.96 -14.93 4.32
CA LEU A 459 9.23 -15.36 3.74
C LEU A 459 9.28 -15.08 2.23
N GLU A 460 8.17 -15.24 1.52
CA GLU A 460 8.10 -14.99 0.08
C GLU A 460 8.46 -13.56 -0.26
N GLY A 461 7.88 -12.56 0.43
CA GLY A 461 8.22 -11.15 0.23
C GLY A 461 9.66 -10.81 0.60
N LEU A 462 10.26 -11.48 1.59
CA LEU A 462 11.68 -11.32 1.90
C LEU A 462 12.54 -11.90 0.76
N LEU A 463 12.18 -13.08 0.24
CA LEU A 463 12.90 -13.76 -0.85
C LEU A 463 12.87 -12.95 -2.16
N GLU A 464 11.80 -12.20 -2.43
CA GLU A 464 11.70 -11.26 -3.56
C GLU A 464 12.83 -10.21 -3.55
N ASN A 465 13.42 -9.92 -2.39
CA ASN A 465 14.55 -9.01 -2.24
C ASN A 465 15.92 -9.70 -2.37
N THR A 466 15.96 -10.93 -2.88
CA THR A 466 17.17 -11.74 -3.02
C THR A 466 17.25 -12.43 -4.37
N ILE A 467 18.46 -12.86 -4.73
CA ILE A 467 18.67 -13.78 -5.85
C ILE A 467 19.24 -15.11 -5.32
N GLY A 468 18.73 -16.23 -5.84
CA GLY A 468 19.21 -17.56 -5.47
C GLY A 468 20.53 -17.91 -6.14
N GLN A 469 21.48 -18.42 -5.35
CA GLN A 469 22.74 -18.98 -5.84
C GLN A 469 22.85 -20.45 -5.40
N THR A 470 22.96 -21.37 -6.35
CA THR A 470 23.14 -22.80 -6.04
C THR A 470 24.61 -23.14 -5.99
N VAL A 471 25.07 -23.74 -4.88
CA VAL A 471 26.44 -24.17 -4.66
C VAL A 471 26.48 -25.69 -4.63
N HIS A 472 27.28 -26.27 -5.51
CA HIS A 472 27.55 -27.71 -5.54
C HIS A 472 28.90 -27.98 -4.89
N ILE A 473 28.93 -28.83 -3.87
CA ILE A 473 30.14 -29.23 -3.15
C ILE A 473 30.34 -30.72 -3.40
N SER A 474 31.45 -31.09 -4.08
CA SER A 474 31.92 -32.48 -4.16
C SER A 474 32.56 -32.87 -2.83
N LYS A 475 32.20 -34.05 -2.34
CA LYS A 475 32.81 -34.63 -1.11
C LYS A 475 33.86 -35.69 -1.45
N VAL A 476 34.09 -35.90 -2.73
CA VAL A 476 35.08 -36.85 -3.28
C VAL A 476 36.04 -36.15 -4.22
#